data_654116ed60c0f23c702fec9937652329
#
_entry.id   654116ed60c0f23c702fec9937652329
#
_cell.length_a   1.000
_cell.length_b   1.000
_cell.length_c   1.000
_cell.angle_alpha   90.00
_cell.angle_beta   90.00
_cell.angle_gamma   90.00
#
_symmetry.space_group_name_H-M   'P 1'
#
loop_
_entity.id
_entity.type
_entity.pdbx_description
1 polymer ?
#
loop_
_entity_poly.entity_id
_entity_poly.type
_entity_poly.pdbx_seq_one_letter_code
_entity_poly.pdbx_strand_id
1 'polypeptide(L)'
;MSFGMAATVHGCGSGSEPGLPQGTGARLELIVSGLSSPLYLTSPPGDLSRLFIVEQGGFIRVIKDGALLPVPFLDISTRISAGGEQGLLGLAFYPDYATSGRFAVHYTDPAGDTHLSIFQVSADPDVADPNSEQVILTADQPYANHNGGQLTFGPDGLLYLGLGDGGAGNDPEGRGQDLSEPLGSILRVDVQSGTSYTIPADNPFVGQAGVLPEVWSYGLRNPWRFSFDRASGDLYIADVGETRYEEVDVAPASSGGGKGTNFGWNIMEGAHCLTGDTCDQTGLTLPAFEYGHDQGCSIIGGYVYRGGAIPDLQGLYFYADLCQGWVRSLRYSAGEASEVTDWPTLRPGGSVFSFGEDAAGELYVLSVAGVFKLVPDP
;
A
#
# COMPACT_ATOMS: atom_id res chain seq x y z
N MET A 1 -4.83 7.61 -26.46
CA MET A 1 -6.30 7.69 -26.58
C MET A 1 -6.86 7.77 -25.17
N SER A 2 -7.58 8.85 -24.87
CA SER A 2 -8.11 9.15 -23.54
C SER A 2 -9.24 8.20 -23.21
N PHE A 3 -9.12 7.38 -22.20
CA PHE A 3 -10.23 6.58 -21.66
C PHE A 3 -11.00 7.43 -20.65
N GLY A 4 -12.07 8.07 -21.12
CA GLY A 4 -13.10 8.60 -20.26
C GLY A 4 -14.06 7.48 -19.88
N MET A 5 -13.99 6.97 -18.67
CA MET A 5 -15.07 6.19 -18.06
C MET A 5 -16.11 7.17 -17.53
N ALA A 6 -17.20 7.35 -18.26
CA ALA A 6 -18.41 7.98 -17.76
C ALA A 6 -19.19 6.95 -16.95
N ALA A 7 -19.06 6.98 -15.62
CA ALA A 7 -19.95 6.24 -14.74
C ALA A 7 -21.33 6.91 -14.75
N THR A 8 -22.32 6.21 -15.27
CA THR A 8 -23.74 6.58 -15.14
C THR A 8 -24.18 6.34 -13.69
N VAL A 9 -24.39 7.42 -12.96
CA VAL A 9 -24.94 7.40 -11.60
C VAL A 9 -26.40 6.93 -11.69
N HIS A 10 -26.65 5.69 -11.25
CA HIS A 10 -28.02 5.26 -10.93
C HIS A 10 -28.32 5.69 -9.50
N GLY A 11 -29.30 6.57 -9.35
CA GLY A 11 -29.76 7.02 -8.04
C GLY A 11 -30.36 5.85 -7.24
N CYS A 12 -29.71 5.50 -6.15
CA CYS A 12 -30.26 4.58 -5.14
C CYS A 12 -31.07 5.34 -4.11
N GLY A 13 -32.23 4.76 -3.78
CA GLY A 13 -33.16 5.27 -2.81
C GLY A 13 -32.59 5.31 -1.40
N SER A 14 -32.95 6.36 -0.67
CA SER A 14 -32.58 6.65 0.70
C SER A 14 -33.17 5.66 1.71
N GLY A 15 -32.39 4.67 2.09
CA GLY A 15 -32.54 3.99 3.36
C GLY A 15 -31.45 4.56 4.30
N SER A 16 -31.83 5.40 5.26
CA SER A 16 -30.87 5.95 6.23
C SER A 16 -30.51 4.90 7.25
N GLU A 17 -29.42 4.17 7.05
CA GLU A 17 -28.68 3.63 8.18
C GLU A 17 -28.14 4.79 9.06
N PRO A 18 -28.07 4.64 10.39
CA PRO A 18 -27.47 5.66 11.21
C PRO A 18 -26.02 5.87 10.73
N GLY A 19 -25.73 7.06 10.22
CA GLY A 19 -24.42 7.40 9.65
C GLY A 19 -23.30 7.13 10.66
N LEU A 20 -22.14 6.73 10.17
CA LEU A 20 -20.94 6.56 11.01
C LEU A 20 -20.69 7.81 11.83
N PRO A 21 -20.12 7.69 13.04
CA PRO A 21 -19.64 8.82 13.81
C PRO A 21 -18.76 9.72 12.95
N GLN A 22 -18.89 11.04 13.12
CA GLN A 22 -18.12 12.02 12.36
C GLN A 22 -16.88 12.41 13.15
N GLY A 23 -15.71 12.27 12.54
CA GLY A 23 -14.44 12.73 13.11
C GLY A 23 -14.33 14.25 13.07
N THR A 24 -13.75 14.80 14.11
CA THR A 24 -13.48 16.24 14.27
C THR A 24 -12.07 16.46 14.80
N GLY A 25 -11.58 17.69 14.74
CA GLY A 25 -10.26 18.04 15.28
C GLY A 25 -9.09 17.82 14.32
N ALA A 26 -9.37 17.36 13.10
CA ALA A 26 -8.36 17.25 12.03
C ALA A 26 -8.92 17.77 10.70
N ARG A 27 -8.04 18.32 9.87
CA ARG A 27 -8.32 18.77 8.51
C ARG A 27 -7.16 18.46 7.58
N LEU A 28 -7.39 18.57 6.27
CA LEU A 28 -6.33 18.49 5.27
C LEU A 28 -5.76 19.87 4.97
N GLU A 29 -4.43 19.93 4.89
CA GLU A 29 -3.68 21.07 4.40
C GLU A 29 -2.96 20.70 3.11
N LEU A 30 -3.22 21.45 2.01
CA LEU A 30 -2.56 21.21 0.72
C LEU A 30 -1.06 21.54 0.83
N ILE A 31 -0.22 20.55 0.52
CA ILE A 31 1.24 20.68 0.52
C ILE A 31 1.76 20.97 -0.89
N VAL A 32 1.26 20.23 -1.88
CA VAL A 32 1.64 20.42 -3.28
C VAL A 32 0.52 19.96 -4.21
N SER A 33 0.38 20.65 -5.34
CA SER A 33 -0.50 20.28 -6.45
C SER A 33 0.26 20.27 -7.77
N GLY A 34 -0.40 19.82 -8.84
CA GLY A 34 0.19 19.78 -10.20
C GLY A 34 1.15 18.60 -10.41
N LEU A 35 1.14 17.61 -9.54
CA LEU A 35 1.82 16.33 -9.73
C LEU A 35 1.04 15.44 -10.71
N SER A 36 1.75 14.53 -11.39
CA SER A 36 1.15 13.59 -12.34
C SER A 36 0.89 12.23 -11.70
N SER A 37 -0.35 11.97 -11.30
CA SER A 37 -0.75 10.71 -10.64
C SER A 37 0.17 10.34 -9.47
N PRO A 38 0.18 11.13 -8.37
CA PRO A 38 1.00 10.81 -7.20
C PRO A 38 0.42 9.57 -6.50
N LEU A 39 1.22 8.49 -6.42
CA LEU A 39 0.78 7.20 -5.89
C LEU A 39 1.33 6.86 -4.51
N TYR A 40 2.40 7.50 -4.06
CA TYR A 40 2.99 7.18 -2.75
C TYR A 40 3.83 8.35 -2.22
N LEU A 41 3.93 8.44 -0.90
CA LEU A 41 4.78 9.43 -0.23
C LEU A 41 5.47 8.79 0.97
N THR A 42 6.75 9.08 1.13
CA THR A 42 7.53 8.67 2.31
C THR A 42 8.70 9.63 2.55
N SER A 43 9.39 9.46 3.67
CA SER A 43 10.65 10.13 4.00
C SER A 43 11.72 9.10 4.38
N PRO A 44 13.00 9.39 4.13
CA PRO A 44 14.07 8.56 4.70
C PRO A 44 14.00 8.53 6.23
N PRO A 45 14.44 7.45 6.88
CA PRO A 45 14.47 7.37 8.33
C PRO A 45 15.20 8.56 8.96
N GLY A 46 14.48 9.29 9.84
CA GLY A 46 15.00 10.45 10.56
C GLY A 46 15.12 11.75 9.75
N ASP A 47 14.76 11.77 8.47
CA ASP A 47 14.76 12.98 7.65
C ASP A 47 13.43 13.73 7.80
N LEU A 48 13.46 14.86 8.52
CA LEU A 48 12.31 15.73 8.76
C LEU A 48 12.22 16.88 7.76
N SER A 49 13.18 16.98 6.82
CA SER A 49 13.28 18.11 5.88
C SER A 49 12.77 17.79 4.49
N ARG A 50 12.67 16.49 4.13
CA ARG A 50 12.30 16.06 2.78
C ARG A 50 11.15 15.09 2.79
N LEU A 51 10.26 15.26 1.81
CA LEU A 51 9.21 14.31 1.44
C LEU A 51 9.47 13.84 0.01
N PHE A 52 9.39 12.54 -0.21
CA PHE A 52 9.59 11.92 -1.52
C PHE A 52 8.25 11.39 -2.03
N ILE A 53 7.86 11.83 -3.22
CA ILE A 53 6.56 11.52 -3.83
C ILE A 53 6.80 10.74 -5.10
N VAL A 54 6.21 9.54 -5.15
CA VAL A 54 6.22 8.67 -6.33
C VAL A 54 5.10 9.12 -7.27
N GLU A 55 5.44 9.46 -8.51
CA GLU A 55 4.49 9.65 -9.61
C GLU A 55 4.45 8.38 -10.47
N GLN A 56 3.25 7.93 -10.81
CA GLN A 56 3.01 6.68 -11.58
C GLN A 56 3.86 6.59 -12.85
N GLY A 57 4.10 7.73 -13.50
CA GLY A 57 4.86 7.84 -14.75
C GLY A 57 6.37 7.61 -14.63
N GLY A 58 6.89 7.19 -13.47
CA GLY A 58 8.31 6.83 -13.30
C GLY A 58 9.18 7.94 -12.70
N PHE A 59 8.58 8.93 -12.06
CA PHE A 59 9.32 9.98 -11.37
C PHE A 59 9.19 9.85 -9.85
N ILE A 60 10.27 10.14 -9.13
CA ILE A 60 10.23 10.42 -7.70
C ILE A 60 10.52 11.92 -7.53
N ARG A 61 9.56 12.65 -6.98
CA ARG A 61 9.67 14.09 -6.73
C ARG A 61 10.08 14.33 -5.28
N VAL A 62 10.72 15.47 -5.03
CA VAL A 62 11.14 15.88 -3.68
C VAL A 62 10.52 17.21 -3.31
N ILE A 63 9.89 17.25 -2.13
CA ILE A 63 9.61 18.48 -1.41
C ILE A 63 10.70 18.62 -0.35
N LYS A 64 11.42 19.74 -0.37
CA LYS A 64 12.47 20.06 0.60
C LYS A 64 12.15 21.38 1.25
N ASP A 65 12.12 21.41 2.58
CA ASP A 65 11.81 22.62 3.36
C ASP A 65 10.51 23.31 2.88
N GLY A 66 9.48 22.51 2.52
CA GLY A 66 8.18 22.97 2.05
C GLY A 66 8.12 23.39 0.56
N ALA A 67 9.20 23.24 -0.21
CA ALA A 67 9.23 23.59 -1.63
C ALA A 67 9.48 22.37 -2.53
N LEU A 68 8.66 22.21 -3.58
CA LEU A 68 8.87 21.19 -4.61
C LEU A 68 10.14 21.53 -5.41
N LEU A 69 11.10 20.61 -5.43
CA LEU A 69 12.31 20.77 -6.21
C LEU A 69 12.03 20.63 -7.71
N PRO A 70 12.70 21.45 -8.57
CA PRO A 70 12.45 21.43 -10.02
C PRO A 70 12.99 20.17 -10.70
N VAL A 71 14.02 19.53 -10.13
CA VAL A 71 14.62 18.30 -10.65
C VAL A 71 14.05 17.13 -9.86
N PRO A 72 13.57 16.06 -10.51
CA PRO A 72 13.15 14.86 -9.80
C PRO A 72 14.33 14.17 -9.10
N PHE A 73 14.06 13.51 -7.98
CA PHE A 73 15.04 12.66 -7.31
C PHE A 73 15.46 11.47 -8.18
N LEU A 74 14.48 10.81 -8.82
CA LEU A 74 14.70 9.72 -9.76
C LEU A 74 13.82 9.91 -10.99
N ASP A 75 14.35 9.61 -12.17
CA ASP A 75 13.62 9.51 -13.43
C ASP A 75 13.96 8.18 -14.10
N ILE A 76 12.98 7.26 -14.09
CA ILE A 76 13.02 5.98 -14.81
C ILE A 76 11.84 5.85 -15.77
N SER A 77 11.25 6.96 -16.18
CA SER A 77 10.05 7.01 -17.03
C SER A 77 10.17 6.25 -18.35
N THR A 78 11.39 6.07 -18.84
CA THR A 78 11.66 5.29 -20.06
C THR A 78 11.77 3.78 -19.85
N ARG A 79 11.71 3.33 -18.59
CA ARG A 79 11.89 1.92 -18.20
C ARG A 79 10.62 1.25 -17.74
N ILE A 80 9.51 1.97 -17.73
CA ILE A 80 8.25 1.49 -17.15
C ILE A 80 7.11 1.51 -18.15
N SER A 81 6.12 0.63 -17.94
CA SER A 81 4.76 0.82 -18.43
C SER A 81 3.99 1.64 -17.37
N ALA A 82 3.12 2.55 -17.79
CA ALA A 82 2.31 3.35 -16.88
C ALA A 82 0.88 3.47 -17.40
N GLY A 83 -0.08 3.29 -16.50
CA GLY A 83 -1.51 3.40 -16.76
C GLY A 83 -2.30 2.27 -16.14
N GLY A 84 -3.56 2.52 -15.78
CA GLY A 84 -4.30 1.60 -14.92
C GLY A 84 -3.58 1.43 -13.58
N GLU A 85 -3.23 0.21 -13.23
CA GLU A 85 -2.45 -0.10 -12.02
C GLU A 85 -0.93 -0.22 -12.24
N GLN A 86 -0.49 -0.21 -13.51
CA GLN A 86 0.93 -0.28 -13.86
C GLN A 86 1.65 1.06 -13.69
N GLY A 87 2.94 1.02 -13.36
CA GLY A 87 3.76 2.22 -13.20
C GLY A 87 4.90 2.04 -12.20
N LEU A 88 5.43 3.18 -11.73
CA LEU A 88 6.24 3.24 -10.51
C LEU A 88 5.30 3.27 -9.31
N LEU A 89 5.31 2.20 -8.50
CA LEU A 89 4.27 1.91 -7.53
C LEU A 89 4.70 2.05 -6.07
N GLY A 90 5.99 1.82 -5.78
CA GLY A 90 6.51 1.83 -4.42
C GLY A 90 7.92 2.35 -4.29
N LEU A 91 8.23 2.87 -3.10
CA LEU A 91 9.55 3.38 -2.70
C LEU A 91 9.79 3.04 -1.24
N ALA A 92 10.95 2.47 -0.92
CA ALA A 92 11.39 2.26 0.45
C ALA A 92 12.86 2.65 0.63
N PHE A 93 13.15 3.55 1.56
CA PHE A 93 14.50 3.88 1.94
C PHE A 93 15.04 2.84 2.91
N TYR A 94 16.29 2.42 2.71
CA TYR A 94 16.95 1.52 3.65
C TYR A 94 17.00 2.11 5.06
N PRO A 95 16.93 1.28 6.10
CA PRO A 95 17.05 1.77 7.49
C PRO A 95 18.32 2.57 7.74
N ASP A 96 19.41 2.25 7.03
CA ASP A 96 20.71 2.92 7.08
C ASP A 96 20.90 3.96 5.95
N TYR A 97 19.83 4.44 5.30
CA TYR A 97 19.89 5.34 4.14
C TYR A 97 20.81 6.54 4.35
N ALA A 98 20.82 7.12 5.54
CA ALA A 98 21.68 8.27 5.86
C ALA A 98 23.17 8.02 5.61
N THR A 99 23.60 6.76 5.65
CA THR A 99 25.01 6.34 5.43
C THR A 99 25.17 5.56 4.14
N SER A 100 24.21 4.71 3.79
CA SER A 100 24.28 3.87 2.58
C SER A 100 23.82 4.59 1.32
N GLY A 101 22.88 5.54 1.43
CA GLY A 101 22.24 6.19 0.29
C GLY A 101 21.38 5.26 -0.57
N ARG A 102 21.08 4.03 -0.08
CA ARG A 102 20.32 3.02 -0.84
C ARG A 102 18.82 3.13 -0.61
N PHE A 103 18.07 2.89 -1.68
CA PHE A 103 16.63 2.78 -1.63
C PHE A 103 16.13 1.74 -2.64
N ALA A 104 14.99 1.16 -2.37
CA ALA A 104 14.34 0.20 -3.22
C ALA A 104 13.10 0.82 -3.88
N VAL A 105 12.82 0.40 -5.12
CA VAL A 105 11.60 0.77 -5.85
C VAL A 105 10.92 -0.47 -6.40
N HIS A 106 9.60 -0.42 -6.46
CA HIS A 106 8.75 -1.37 -7.16
C HIS A 106 8.11 -0.68 -8.36
N TYR A 107 8.25 -1.27 -9.54
CA TYR A 107 7.66 -0.77 -10.77
C TYR A 107 7.30 -1.90 -11.71
N THR A 108 6.47 -1.61 -12.72
CA THR A 108 6.22 -2.51 -13.86
C THR A 108 7.02 -2.05 -15.06
N ASP A 109 7.72 -2.98 -15.70
CA ASP A 109 8.55 -2.73 -16.89
C ASP A 109 7.69 -2.52 -18.16
N PRO A 110 8.27 -2.25 -19.35
CA PRO A 110 7.50 -2.06 -20.58
C PRO A 110 6.70 -3.29 -21.05
N ALA A 111 7.02 -4.50 -20.58
CA ALA A 111 6.21 -5.69 -20.81
C ALA A 111 5.03 -5.78 -19.83
N GLY A 112 5.07 -5.05 -18.74
CA GLY A 112 4.09 -5.04 -17.65
C GLY A 112 4.52 -5.88 -16.46
N ASP A 113 5.72 -6.48 -16.49
CA ASP A 113 6.20 -7.36 -15.43
C ASP A 113 6.74 -6.58 -14.24
N THR A 114 6.55 -7.13 -13.05
CA THR A 114 7.04 -6.54 -11.80
C THR A 114 8.55 -6.59 -11.69
N HIS A 115 9.12 -5.46 -11.31
CA HIS A 115 10.52 -5.30 -10.96
C HIS A 115 10.67 -4.72 -9.55
N LEU A 116 11.46 -5.39 -8.72
CA LEU A 116 12.01 -4.84 -7.48
C LEU A 116 13.47 -4.49 -7.73
N SER A 117 13.79 -3.20 -7.67
CA SER A 117 15.13 -2.70 -7.96
C SER A 117 15.68 -1.85 -6.82
N ILE A 118 17.00 -1.94 -6.62
CA ILE A 118 17.74 -1.08 -5.69
C ILE A 118 18.48 -0.02 -6.47
N PHE A 119 18.42 1.21 -5.98
CA PHE A 119 19.13 2.37 -6.50
C PHE A 119 20.00 3.00 -5.43
N GLN A 120 20.91 3.87 -5.87
CA GLN A 120 21.82 4.64 -5.04
C GLN A 120 21.59 6.15 -5.24
N VAL A 121 21.60 6.92 -4.16
CA VAL A 121 21.68 8.39 -4.25
C VAL A 121 23.01 8.81 -4.90
N SER A 122 22.99 9.89 -5.67
CA SER A 122 24.21 10.45 -6.28
C SER A 122 25.04 11.26 -5.24
N ALA A 123 26.04 11.99 -5.72
CA ALA A 123 26.77 12.94 -4.89
C ALA A 123 25.90 14.14 -4.43
N ASP A 124 24.82 14.42 -5.16
CA ASP A 124 23.77 15.34 -4.73
C ASP A 124 22.72 14.56 -3.94
N PRO A 125 22.50 14.85 -2.64
CA PRO A 125 21.56 14.09 -1.80
C PRO A 125 20.08 14.25 -2.23
N ASP A 126 19.78 15.18 -3.11
CA ASP A 126 18.45 15.43 -3.64
C ASP A 126 18.25 14.80 -5.05
N VAL A 127 19.24 14.06 -5.56
CA VAL A 127 19.21 13.38 -6.87
C VAL A 127 19.80 11.96 -6.78
N ALA A 128 19.07 10.96 -7.23
CA ALA A 128 19.56 9.59 -7.34
C ALA A 128 20.37 9.39 -8.64
N ASP A 129 21.22 8.36 -8.66
CA ASP A 129 21.87 7.92 -9.91
C ASP A 129 20.96 6.91 -10.63
N PRO A 130 20.31 7.26 -11.75
CA PRO A 130 19.43 6.34 -12.47
C PRO A 130 20.17 5.16 -13.11
N ASN A 131 21.52 5.22 -13.21
CA ASN A 131 22.34 4.15 -13.73
C ASN A 131 22.84 3.17 -12.66
N SER A 132 22.55 3.44 -11.40
CA SER A 132 22.91 2.56 -10.27
C SER A 132 21.97 1.38 -10.08
N GLU A 133 20.96 1.23 -10.93
CA GLU A 133 19.95 0.20 -10.81
C GLU A 133 20.52 -1.22 -10.68
N GLN A 134 20.04 -1.92 -9.68
CA GLN A 134 20.24 -3.35 -9.47
C GLN A 134 18.85 -4.00 -9.36
N VAL A 135 18.42 -4.67 -10.44
CA VAL A 135 17.19 -5.49 -10.40
C VAL A 135 17.47 -6.71 -9.54
N ILE A 136 16.71 -6.90 -8.46
CA ILE A 136 16.94 -7.98 -7.50
C ILE A 136 15.85 -9.06 -7.51
N LEU A 137 14.63 -8.72 -7.97
CA LEU A 137 13.55 -9.66 -8.15
C LEU A 137 12.67 -9.21 -9.32
N THR A 138 12.19 -10.19 -10.09
CA THR A 138 11.17 -9.98 -11.13
C THR A 138 10.06 -10.99 -10.95
N ALA A 139 8.82 -10.59 -11.32
CA ALA A 139 7.68 -11.48 -11.38
C ALA A 139 6.87 -11.18 -12.64
N ASP A 140 6.57 -12.22 -13.40
CA ASP A 140 5.72 -12.11 -14.58
C ASP A 140 4.31 -11.69 -14.16
N GLN A 141 3.73 -10.72 -14.89
CA GLN A 141 2.37 -10.22 -14.65
C GLN A 141 1.47 -10.62 -15.81
N PRO A 142 0.54 -11.56 -15.61
CA PRO A 142 -0.30 -12.07 -16.70
C PRO A 142 -1.32 -11.04 -17.20
N TYR A 143 -1.67 -10.07 -16.36
CA TYR A 143 -2.63 -9.02 -16.66
C TYR A 143 -2.12 -7.64 -16.22
N ALA A 144 -2.74 -6.57 -16.70
CA ALA A 144 -2.33 -5.19 -16.42
C ALA A 144 -2.92 -4.62 -15.12
N ASN A 145 -3.60 -5.45 -14.32
CA ASN A 145 -4.22 -5.08 -13.06
C ASN A 145 -3.79 -6.04 -11.93
N HIS A 146 -4.09 -5.70 -10.70
CA HIS A 146 -3.67 -6.39 -9.47
C HIS A 146 -2.14 -6.49 -9.35
N ASN A 147 -1.45 -5.41 -9.69
CA ASN A 147 0.00 -5.38 -9.59
C ASN A 147 0.51 -5.18 -8.16
N GLY A 148 -0.38 -4.98 -7.18
CA GLY A 148 -0.01 -4.59 -5.83
C GLY A 148 0.59 -3.18 -5.81
N GLY A 149 1.65 -2.97 -5.07
CA GLY A 149 2.33 -1.66 -5.11
C GLY A 149 3.16 -1.33 -3.90
N GLN A 150 2.76 -1.78 -2.73
CA GLN A 150 3.46 -1.41 -1.50
C GLN A 150 4.79 -2.12 -1.36
N LEU A 151 5.78 -1.32 -0.97
CA LEU A 151 7.13 -1.74 -0.62
C LEU A 151 7.52 -1.05 0.68
N THR A 152 7.97 -1.80 1.69
CA THR A 152 8.39 -1.20 2.97
C THR A 152 9.38 -2.10 3.72
N PHE A 153 10.24 -1.49 4.51
CA PHE A 153 11.02 -2.23 5.52
C PHE A 153 10.17 -2.46 6.76
N GLY A 154 10.09 -3.70 7.19
CA GLY A 154 9.42 -4.08 8.43
C GLY A 154 10.22 -3.69 9.68
N PRO A 155 9.62 -3.88 10.87
CA PRO A 155 10.27 -3.59 12.15
C PRO A 155 11.53 -4.46 12.42
N ASP A 156 11.67 -5.55 11.68
CA ASP A 156 12.84 -6.45 11.69
C ASP A 156 13.98 -6.02 10.75
N GLY A 157 13.77 -4.91 10.00
CA GLY A 157 14.75 -4.38 9.04
C GLY A 157 14.84 -5.13 7.71
N LEU A 158 13.92 -6.06 7.44
CA LEU A 158 13.80 -6.79 6.19
C LEU A 158 12.80 -6.10 5.25
N LEU A 159 12.92 -6.36 3.96
CA LEU A 159 12.06 -5.74 2.94
C LEU A 159 10.84 -6.60 2.68
N TYR A 160 9.67 -5.97 2.69
CA TYR A 160 8.38 -6.57 2.36
C TYR A 160 7.83 -5.96 1.08
N LEU A 161 7.35 -6.82 0.17
CA LEU A 161 6.77 -6.47 -1.12
C LEU A 161 5.40 -7.13 -1.26
N GLY A 162 4.34 -6.35 -1.48
CA GLY A 162 2.99 -6.86 -1.77
C GLY A 162 2.77 -7.01 -3.27
N LEU A 163 2.30 -8.17 -3.69
CA LEU A 163 1.92 -8.50 -5.05
C LEU A 163 0.47 -9.00 -5.06
N GLY A 164 -0.33 -8.49 -5.99
CA GLY A 164 -1.67 -9.02 -6.23
C GLY A 164 -1.64 -10.39 -6.92
N ASP A 165 -2.81 -10.98 -7.12
CA ASP A 165 -2.99 -12.29 -7.78
C ASP A 165 -2.64 -12.28 -9.29
N GLY A 166 -2.22 -11.12 -9.81
CA GLY A 166 -1.84 -10.91 -11.20
C GLY A 166 -3.00 -10.54 -12.11
N GLY A 167 -4.23 -10.39 -11.58
CA GLY A 167 -5.37 -9.82 -12.30
C GLY A 167 -6.41 -10.81 -12.82
N ALA A 168 -7.28 -10.31 -13.66
CA ALA A 168 -8.55 -10.92 -14.07
C ALA A 168 -9.58 -11.03 -12.93
N GLY A 169 -10.82 -11.42 -13.26
CA GLY A 169 -11.88 -11.61 -12.27
C GLY A 169 -11.84 -13.00 -11.63
N ASN A 170 -12.06 -13.08 -10.33
CA ASN A 170 -12.16 -14.32 -9.56
C ASN A 170 -10.89 -15.20 -9.58
N ASP A 171 -9.71 -14.63 -9.83
CA ASP A 171 -8.43 -15.33 -9.85
C ASP A 171 -8.50 -16.67 -10.59
N PRO A 172 -8.63 -16.66 -11.92
CA PRO A 172 -8.93 -17.86 -12.70
C PRO A 172 -7.82 -18.91 -12.67
N GLU A 173 -6.60 -18.52 -12.32
CA GLU A 173 -5.44 -19.40 -12.20
C GLU A 173 -5.21 -19.89 -10.76
N GLY A 174 -5.94 -19.36 -9.77
CA GLY A 174 -5.85 -19.74 -8.36
C GLY A 174 -4.58 -19.27 -7.66
N ARG A 175 -3.99 -18.17 -8.11
CA ARG A 175 -2.70 -17.66 -7.64
C ARG A 175 -2.73 -17.18 -6.20
N GLY A 176 -3.87 -16.67 -5.71
CA GLY A 176 -4.04 -16.32 -4.31
C GLY A 176 -3.73 -17.48 -3.36
N GLN A 177 -3.85 -18.73 -3.82
CA GLN A 177 -3.59 -19.95 -3.03
C GLN A 177 -2.36 -20.74 -3.53
N ASP A 178 -1.67 -20.30 -4.59
CA ASP A 178 -0.51 -21.01 -5.15
C ASP A 178 0.80 -20.46 -4.57
N LEU A 179 1.36 -21.18 -3.62
CA LEU A 179 2.66 -20.81 -3.01
C LEU A 179 3.87 -21.14 -3.89
N SER A 180 3.70 -21.67 -5.09
CA SER A 180 4.79 -21.96 -6.02
C SER A 180 5.19 -20.74 -6.87
N GLU A 181 4.39 -19.65 -6.80
CA GLU A 181 4.67 -18.37 -7.46
C GLU A 181 4.44 -17.19 -6.50
N PRO A 182 4.97 -15.98 -6.82
CA PRO A 182 4.98 -14.86 -5.87
C PRO A 182 3.68 -14.05 -5.81
N LEU A 183 2.74 -14.30 -6.73
CA LEU A 183 1.52 -13.51 -6.85
C LEU A 183 0.52 -13.83 -5.72
N GLY A 184 -0.38 -12.90 -5.43
CA GLY A 184 -1.37 -13.04 -4.35
C GLY A 184 -0.75 -13.09 -2.95
N SER A 185 0.42 -12.46 -2.75
CA SER A 185 1.19 -12.61 -1.52
C SER A 185 1.94 -11.36 -1.08
N ILE A 186 2.38 -11.37 0.16
CA ILE A 186 3.46 -10.48 0.65
C ILE A 186 4.73 -11.32 0.72
N LEU A 187 5.78 -10.87 0.03
CA LEU A 187 7.11 -11.44 0.08
C LEU A 187 7.94 -10.76 1.17
N ARG A 188 8.85 -11.51 1.83
CA ARG A 188 9.82 -10.97 2.79
C ARG A 188 11.21 -11.45 2.45
N VAL A 189 12.12 -10.50 2.21
CA VAL A 189 13.48 -10.75 1.72
C VAL A 189 14.51 -9.88 2.44
N ASP A 190 15.74 -10.41 2.57
CA ASP A 190 16.89 -9.64 3.05
C ASP A 190 17.66 -9.06 1.85
N VAL A 191 17.71 -7.74 1.78
CA VAL A 191 18.36 -6.99 0.68
C VAL A 191 19.63 -6.26 1.14
N GLN A 192 20.19 -6.61 2.29
CA GLN A 192 21.33 -5.89 2.86
C GLN A 192 22.55 -5.86 1.94
N SER A 193 22.76 -6.86 1.07
CA SER A 193 23.83 -6.85 0.07
C SER A 193 23.76 -5.70 -0.93
N GLY A 194 22.53 -5.20 -1.24
CA GLY A 194 22.27 -4.16 -2.23
C GLY A 194 22.38 -4.61 -3.69
N THR A 195 22.78 -5.86 -3.97
CA THR A 195 22.95 -6.39 -5.33
C THR A 195 22.15 -7.64 -5.62
N SER A 196 21.60 -8.25 -4.59
CA SER A 196 20.74 -9.43 -4.61
C SER A 196 19.97 -9.50 -3.31
N TYR A 197 19.03 -10.42 -3.20
CA TYR A 197 18.40 -10.73 -1.92
C TYR A 197 18.84 -12.12 -1.41
N THR A 198 18.60 -12.35 -0.13
CA THR A 198 18.67 -13.67 0.50
C THR A 198 17.37 -13.96 1.24
N ILE A 199 17.10 -15.25 1.45
CA ILE A 199 15.92 -15.69 2.17
C ILE A 199 16.20 -15.68 3.66
N PRO A 200 15.46 -14.93 4.48
CA PRO A 200 15.55 -15.02 5.92
C PRO A 200 15.25 -16.44 6.41
N ALA A 201 16.12 -16.96 7.27
CA ALA A 201 16.01 -18.36 7.72
C ALA A 201 14.74 -18.67 8.51
N ASP A 202 14.09 -17.64 9.02
CA ASP A 202 12.84 -17.70 9.77
C ASP A 202 11.59 -17.45 8.91
N ASN A 203 11.70 -17.32 7.57
CA ASN A 203 10.53 -17.28 6.70
C ASN A 203 9.73 -18.59 6.84
N PRO A 204 8.38 -18.53 6.75
CA PRO A 204 7.51 -19.63 7.12
C PRO A 204 7.69 -20.90 6.25
N PHE A 205 8.10 -20.73 4.99
CA PHE A 205 8.12 -21.80 4.00
C PHE A 205 9.54 -22.27 3.63
N VAL A 206 10.56 -21.83 4.36
CA VAL A 206 11.95 -22.27 4.14
C VAL A 206 12.07 -23.78 4.27
N GLY A 207 12.65 -24.41 3.22
CA GLY A 207 12.87 -25.86 3.19
C GLY A 207 11.65 -26.69 2.77
N GLN A 208 10.53 -26.06 2.43
CA GLN A 208 9.37 -26.76 1.89
C GLN A 208 9.51 -26.90 0.36
N ALA A 209 9.42 -28.13 -0.13
CA ALA A 209 9.55 -28.42 -1.56
C ALA A 209 8.33 -27.93 -2.35
N GLY A 210 8.55 -27.21 -3.46
CA GLY A 210 7.51 -26.69 -4.34
C GLY A 210 6.83 -25.41 -3.82
N VAL A 211 7.37 -24.79 -2.78
CA VAL A 211 6.86 -23.54 -2.20
C VAL A 211 7.98 -22.49 -2.25
N LEU A 212 7.65 -21.26 -2.64
CA LEU A 212 8.61 -20.14 -2.65
C LEU A 212 8.97 -19.72 -1.22
N PRO A 213 10.24 -19.79 -0.84
CA PRO A 213 10.66 -19.42 0.51
C PRO A 213 10.61 -17.91 0.80
N GLU A 214 10.43 -17.08 -0.22
CA GLU A 214 10.23 -15.63 -0.12
C GLU A 214 8.87 -15.27 0.48
N VAL A 215 7.87 -16.12 0.30
CA VAL A 215 6.49 -15.84 0.74
C VAL A 215 6.43 -15.71 2.26
N TRP A 216 5.87 -14.59 2.72
CA TRP A 216 5.59 -14.31 4.13
C TRP A 216 4.15 -14.61 4.50
N SER A 217 3.20 -14.06 3.73
CA SER A 217 1.78 -14.31 3.82
C SER A 217 1.17 -14.38 2.43
N TYR A 218 -0.01 -14.98 2.29
CA TYR A 218 -0.66 -15.25 1.01
C TYR A 218 -2.18 -15.21 1.13
N GLY A 219 -2.88 -15.51 0.05
CA GLY A 219 -4.33 -15.42 0.02
C GLY A 219 -4.82 -13.97 -0.07
N LEU A 220 -4.10 -13.15 -0.83
CA LEU A 220 -4.39 -11.74 -1.08
C LEU A 220 -4.79 -11.55 -2.54
N ARG A 221 -5.73 -10.64 -2.79
CA ARG A 221 -6.19 -10.34 -4.14
C ARG A 221 -5.36 -9.22 -4.79
N ASN A 222 -5.35 -8.07 -4.17
CA ASN A 222 -4.59 -6.91 -4.60
C ASN A 222 -4.25 -6.02 -3.40
N PRO A 223 -3.25 -6.40 -2.59
CA PRO A 223 -2.84 -5.67 -1.41
C PRO A 223 -2.20 -4.34 -1.83
N TRP A 224 -3.07 -3.37 -2.17
CA TRP A 224 -2.66 -2.09 -2.75
C TRP A 224 -1.71 -1.33 -1.84
N ARG A 225 -2.08 -1.22 -0.54
CA ARG A 225 -1.22 -0.64 0.48
C ARG A 225 -1.27 -1.46 1.76
N PHE A 226 -0.11 -1.66 2.33
CA PHE A 226 0.04 -2.20 3.67
C PHE A 226 1.07 -1.40 4.46
N SER A 227 0.99 -1.45 5.77
CA SER A 227 1.93 -0.76 6.65
C SER A 227 2.13 -1.50 7.94
N PHE A 228 3.26 -1.26 8.59
CA PHE A 228 3.49 -1.67 9.97
C PHE A 228 3.20 -0.51 10.91
N ASP A 229 2.40 -0.75 11.94
CA ASP A 229 2.26 0.22 13.03
C ASP A 229 3.60 0.41 13.72
N ARG A 230 4.12 1.63 13.73
CA ARG A 230 5.43 1.97 14.32
C ARG A 230 5.54 1.67 15.81
N ALA A 231 4.41 1.61 16.53
CA ALA A 231 4.41 1.39 17.99
C ALA A 231 4.26 -0.08 18.36
N SER A 232 3.37 -0.82 17.70
CA SER A 232 3.11 -2.24 18.01
C SER A 232 3.85 -3.21 17.11
N GLY A 233 4.19 -2.80 15.88
CA GLY A 233 4.71 -3.68 14.84
C GLY A 233 3.63 -4.52 14.15
N ASP A 234 2.36 -4.27 14.43
CA ASP A 234 1.25 -4.96 13.77
C ASP A 234 1.21 -4.61 12.29
N LEU A 235 0.98 -5.60 11.44
CA LEU A 235 0.81 -5.44 10.01
C LEU A 235 -0.66 -5.16 9.69
N TYR A 236 -0.92 -4.07 8.97
CA TYR A 236 -2.23 -3.70 8.42
C TYR A 236 -2.16 -3.78 6.91
N ILE A 237 -3.12 -4.46 6.28
CA ILE A 237 -3.21 -4.63 4.83
C ILE A 237 -4.58 -4.13 4.39
N ALA A 238 -4.64 -3.29 3.37
CA ALA A 238 -5.86 -2.99 2.64
C ALA A 238 -5.82 -3.81 1.36
N ASP A 239 -6.65 -4.84 1.29
CA ASP A 239 -6.77 -5.73 0.15
C ASP A 239 -8.04 -5.40 -0.65
N VAL A 240 -7.85 -5.11 -1.93
CA VAL A 240 -8.96 -4.70 -2.81
C VAL A 240 -9.78 -5.92 -3.20
N GLY A 241 -11.06 -5.87 -2.87
CA GLY A 241 -12.02 -6.94 -3.16
C GLY A 241 -12.44 -7.07 -4.62
N GLU A 242 -13.28 -8.04 -4.91
CA GLU A 242 -13.69 -8.36 -6.29
C GLU A 242 -14.96 -7.60 -6.72
N THR A 243 -16.09 -7.87 -6.07
CA THR A 243 -17.39 -7.33 -6.52
C THR A 243 -18.32 -6.93 -5.38
N ARG A 244 -18.02 -7.32 -4.15
CA ARG A 244 -18.95 -7.18 -3.03
C ARG A 244 -18.38 -6.49 -1.81
N TYR A 245 -17.14 -6.82 -1.44
CA TYR A 245 -16.54 -6.38 -0.19
C TYR A 245 -15.10 -5.92 -0.40
N GLU A 246 -14.75 -4.86 0.30
CA GLU A 246 -13.39 -4.37 0.50
C GLU A 246 -12.97 -4.70 1.92
N GLU A 247 -11.66 -4.98 2.16
CA GLU A 247 -11.24 -5.48 3.47
C GLU A 247 -9.96 -4.84 4.01
N VAL A 248 -9.88 -4.84 5.35
CA VAL A 248 -8.67 -4.53 6.11
C VAL A 248 -8.29 -5.75 6.92
N ASP A 249 -7.15 -6.32 6.58
CA ASP A 249 -6.53 -7.38 7.36
C ASP A 249 -5.59 -6.82 8.40
N VAL A 250 -5.56 -7.43 9.56
CA VAL A 250 -4.61 -7.09 10.60
C VAL A 250 -3.93 -8.34 11.13
N ALA A 251 -2.61 -8.36 11.04
CA ALA A 251 -1.79 -9.43 11.60
C ALA A 251 -0.95 -8.89 12.77
N PRO A 252 -1.34 -9.17 14.04
CA PRO A 252 -0.62 -8.69 15.20
C PRO A 252 0.82 -9.20 15.26
N ALA A 253 1.77 -8.32 15.62
CA ALA A 253 3.17 -8.69 15.81
C ALA A 253 3.33 -9.82 16.86
N SER A 254 2.47 -9.81 17.89
CA SER A 254 2.46 -10.83 18.95
C SER A 254 2.10 -12.24 18.45
N SER A 255 1.43 -12.34 17.29
CA SER A 255 1.11 -13.61 16.61
C SER A 255 1.95 -13.85 15.36
N GLY A 256 3.05 -13.11 15.19
CA GLY A 256 4.00 -13.30 14.10
C GLY A 256 3.89 -12.32 12.95
N GLY A 257 3.01 -11.30 13.02
CA GLY A 257 2.95 -10.23 12.02
C GLY A 257 2.66 -10.72 10.59
N GLY A 258 1.77 -11.70 10.42
CA GLY A 258 1.42 -12.27 9.12
C GLY A 258 2.24 -13.49 8.68
N LYS A 259 3.17 -13.98 9.52
CA LYS A 259 4.03 -15.12 9.19
C LYS A 259 3.23 -16.38 8.87
N GLY A 260 3.24 -16.82 7.60
CA GLY A 260 2.53 -18.01 7.12
C GLY A 260 1.01 -17.88 7.11
N THR A 261 0.49 -16.65 7.25
CA THR A 261 -0.95 -16.39 7.27
C THR A 261 -1.54 -16.50 5.87
N ASN A 262 -2.69 -17.21 5.77
CA ASN A 262 -3.55 -17.24 4.60
C ASN A 262 -4.75 -16.32 4.85
N PHE A 263 -4.86 -15.21 4.09
CA PHE A 263 -5.94 -14.23 4.22
C PHE A 263 -7.22 -14.60 3.46
N GLY A 264 -7.19 -15.70 2.69
CA GLY A 264 -8.41 -16.37 2.20
C GLY A 264 -8.74 -16.19 0.73
N TRP A 265 -8.21 -15.18 0.03
CA TRP A 265 -8.42 -15.03 -1.40
C TRP A 265 -7.80 -16.25 -2.15
N ASN A 266 -8.43 -16.92 -3.08
CA ASN A 266 -9.73 -16.70 -3.75
C ASN A 266 -10.85 -17.63 -3.23
N ILE A 267 -10.75 -18.09 -2.01
CA ILE A 267 -11.79 -18.87 -1.33
C ILE A 267 -12.85 -17.93 -0.73
N MET A 268 -12.37 -16.81 -0.18
CA MET A 268 -13.15 -15.77 0.47
C MET A 268 -13.06 -14.43 -0.29
N GLU A 269 -14.05 -13.57 -0.11
CA GLU A 269 -14.05 -12.14 -0.40
C GLU A 269 -14.60 -11.45 0.85
N GLY A 270 -13.80 -10.72 1.59
CA GLY A 270 -14.14 -10.33 2.95
C GLY A 270 -14.30 -11.55 3.86
N ALA A 271 -15.23 -11.48 4.77
CA ALA A 271 -15.62 -12.58 5.63
C ALA A 271 -16.63 -13.55 4.97
N HIS A 272 -16.77 -13.51 3.64
CA HIS A 272 -17.79 -14.23 2.88
C HIS A 272 -17.15 -15.19 1.88
N CYS A 273 -17.79 -16.35 1.66
CA CYS A 273 -17.35 -17.26 0.59
C CYS A 273 -17.46 -16.56 -0.78
N LEU A 274 -16.40 -16.63 -1.60
CA LEU A 274 -16.40 -16.03 -2.94
C LEU A 274 -17.50 -16.66 -3.80
N THR A 275 -17.68 -17.96 -3.72
CA THR A 275 -18.70 -18.71 -4.45
C THR A 275 -19.58 -19.51 -3.51
N GLY A 276 -20.93 -19.38 -3.67
CA GLY A 276 -21.91 -20.08 -2.85
C GLY A 276 -22.03 -19.57 -1.43
N ASP A 277 -22.85 -20.23 -0.62
CA ASP A 277 -23.12 -19.82 0.76
C ASP A 277 -22.17 -20.44 1.79
N THR A 278 -21.38 -21.44 1.39
CA THR A 278 -20.43 -22.17 2.27
C THR A 278 -19.16 -22.55 1.52
N CYS A 279 -18.01 -22.44 2.18
CA CYS A 279 -16.70 -22.85 1.69
C CYS A 279 -15.86 -23.39 2.84
N ASP A 280 -14.74 -24.02 2.54
CA ASP A 280 -13.79 -24.46 3.57
C ASP A 280 -12.92 -23.28 4.03
N GLN A 281 -13.14 -22.86 5.24
CA GLN A 281 -12.39 -21.77 5.89
C GLN A 281 -11.27 -22.29 6.81
N THR A 282 -10.95 -23.56 6.75
CA THR A 282 -9.92 -24.16 7.61
C THR A 282 -8.55 -23.52 7.34
N GLY A 283 -7.96 -22.92 8.35
CA GLY A 283 -6.64 -22.28 8.27
C GLY A 283 -6.64 -20.88 7.64
N LEU A 284 -7.79 -20.34 7.30
CA LEU A 284 -7.93 -18.97 6.83
C LEU A 284 -7.99 -17.96 7.99
N THR A 285 -7.49 -16.78 7.77
CA THR A 285 -7.63 -15.63 8.67
C THR A 285 -8.60 -14.66 8.01
N LEU A 286 -9.71 -14.39 8.69
CA LEU A 286 -10.71 -13.46 8.21
C LEU A 286 -10.26 -12.01 8.47
N PRO A 287 -10.74 -11.03 7.65
CA PRO A 287 -10.39 -9.64 7.82
C PRO A 287 -10.86 -9.09 9.18
N ALA A 288 -10.10 -8.13 9.70
CA ALA A 288 -10.46 -7.40 10.90
C ALA A 288 -11.64 -6.44 10.67
N PHE A 289 -11.79 -5.99 9.44
CA PHE A 289 -12.86 -5.07 9.03
C PHE A 289 -13.14 -5.22 7.54
N GLU A 290 -14.41 -5.05 7.15
CA GLU A 290 -14.85 -5.01 5.76
C GLU A 290 -15.93 -3.95 5.54
N TYR A 291 -16.12 -3.52 4.28
CA TYR A 291 -17.28 -2.73 3.87
C TYR A 291 -17.75 -3.15 2.48
N GLY A 292 -19.06 -3.03 2.25
CA GLY A 292 -19.69 -3.43 1.00
C GLY A 292 -19.49 -2.42 -0.13
N HIS A 293 -19.61 -2.88 -1.37
CA HIS A 293 -19.52 -2.05 -2.59
C HIS A 293 -20.69 -1.06 -2.74
N ASP A 294 -21.66 -1.09 -1.86
CA ASP A 294 -22.66 -0.03 -1.70
C ASP A 294 -22.09 1.23 -1.04
N GLN A 295 -20.93 1.12 -0.36
CA GLN A 295 -20.23 2.22 0.32
C GLN A 295 -18.98 2.72 -0.43
N GLY A 296 -18.41 1.91 -1.32
CA GLY A 296 -17.20 2.22 -2.07
C GLY A 296 -16.94 1.20 -3.15
N CYS A 297 -15.73 1.17 -3.73
CA CYS A 297 -15.41 0.25 -4.82
C CYS A 297 -13.97 -0.25 -4.81
N SER A 298 -13.09 0.36 -4.04
CA SER A 298 -11.69 -0.03 -3.97
C SER A 298 -11.04 0.64 -2.77
N ILE A 299 -10.66 -0.17 -1.80
CA ILE A 299 -10.03 0.31 -0.57
C ILE A 299 -8.64 0.83 -0.86
N ILE A 300 -8.34 1.96 -0.25
CA ILE A 300 -7.01 2.54 -0.20
C ILE A 300 -6.53 2.48 1.25
N GLY A 301 -5.55 1.68 1.48
CA GLY A 301 -4.93 1.55 2.77
C GLY A 301 -4.01 2.70 3.12
N GLY A 302 -3.67 2.75 4.32
CA GLY A 302 -2.94 3.82 4.96
C GLY A 302 -2.12 3.33 6.14
N TYR A 303 -2.25 4.05 7.22
CA TYR A 303 -1.36 3.90 8.37
C TYR A 303 -2.10 4.07 9.68
N VAL A 304 -1.56 3.45 10.73
CA VAL A 304 -1.91 3.83 12.10
C VAL A 304 -1.24 5.16 12.42
N TYR A 305 -2.03 6.18 12.77
CA TYR A 305 -1.47 7.49 13.11
C TYR A 305 -0.58 7.42 14.34
N ARG A 306 0.66 7.87 14.20
CA ARG A 306 1.67 7.93 15.26
C ARG A 306 2.38 9.29 15.32
N GLY A 307 1.90 10.27 14.56
CA GLY A 307 2.38 11.64 14.61
C GLY A 307 2.11 12.32 15.95
N GLY A 308 2.85 13.37 16.22
CA GLY A 308 2.71 14.14 17.45
C GLY A 308 1.78 15.36 17.35
N ALA A 309 1.39 15.75 16.12
CA ALA A 309 0.63 16.97 15.90
C ALA A 309 -0.84 16.87 16.39
N ILE A 310 -1.42 15.67 16.35
CA ILE A 310 -2.83 15.43 16.75
C ILE A 310 -2.91 14.25 17.73
N PRO A 311 -2.64 14.46 19.03
CA PRO A 311 -2.57 13.37 20.00
C PRO A 311 -3.82 12.49 20.10
N ASP A 312 -5.01 13.06 19.85
CA ASP A 312 -6.29 12.33 19.91
C ASP A 312 -6.45 11.28 18.79
N LEU A 313 -5.66 11.37 17.74
CA LEU A 313 -5.67 10.41 16.64
C LEU A 313 -4.72 9.22 16.87
N GLN A 314 -3.92 9.23 17.91
CA GLN A 314 -2.96 8.17 18.21
C GLN A 314 -3.63 6.79 18.25
N GLY A 315 -3.13 5.88 17.43
CA GLY A 315 -3.62 4.50 17.35
C GLY A 315 -4.84 4.27 16.46
N LEU A 316 -5.32 5.29 15.76
CA LEU A 316 -6.33 5.13 14.72
C LEU A 316 -5.66 4.75 13.39
N TYR A 317 -6.12 3.68 12.76
CA TYR A 317 -5.74 3.32 11.40
C TYR A 317 -6.61 4.09 10.42
N PHE A 318 -6.00 4.86 9.54
CA PHE A 318 -6.67 5.64 8.49
C PHE A 318 -6.68 4.87 7.18
N TYR A 319 -7.82 4.86 6.50
CA TYR A 319 -8.03 4.27 5.18
C TYR A 319 -9.04 5.09 4.37
N ALA A 320 -9.11 4.85 3.07
CA ALA A 320 -9.98 5.60 2.17
C ALA A 320 -10.58 4.69 1.08
N ASP A 321 -11.45 5.24 0.27
CA ASP A 321 -11.98 4.60 -0.92
C ASP A 321 -11.64 5.42 -2.16
N LEU A 322 -11.18 4.74 -3.22
CA LEU A 322 -10.79 5.35 -4.49
C LEU A 322 -11.97 6.06 -5.17
N CYS A 323 -13.14 5.40 -5.23
CA CYS A 323 -14.30 5.87 -5.99
C CYS A 323 -15.03 7.00 -5.28
N GLN A 324 -15.22 6.85 -3.98
CA GLN A 324 -16.01 7.77 -3.18
C GLN A 324 -15.19 8.92 -2.62
N GLY A 325 -13.86 8.76 -2.53
CA GLY A 325 -12.96 9.77 -2.01
C GLY A 325 -13.20 10.11 -0.53
N TRP A 326 -13.91 9.26 0.21
CA TRP A 326 -14.02 9.43 1.66
C TRP A 326 -12.76 8.92 2.36
N VAL A 327 -12.50 9.49 3.53
CA VAL A 327 -11.45 9.03 4.45
C VAL A 327 -12.13 8.60 5.74
N ARG A 328 -11.77 7.41 6.22
CA ARG A 328 -12.27 6.82 7.46
C ARG A 328 -11.11 6.39 8.34
N SER A 329 -11.41 6.14 9.60
CA SER A 329 -10.48 5.49 10.53
C SER A 329 -11.17 4.40 11.33
N LEU A 330 -10.37 3.49 11.84
CA LEU A 330 -10.79 2.48 12.82
C LEU A 330 -9.70 2.32 13.88
N ARG A 331 -10.07 1.76 15.02
CA ARG A 331 -9.13 1.27 16.03
C ARG A 331 -9.16 -0.25 16.05
N TYR A 332 -7.98 -0.86 15.98
CA TYR A 332 -7.87 -2.30 16.17
C TYR A 332 -7.29 -2.60 17.55
N SER A 333 -7.94 -3.45 18.31
CA SER A 333 -7.46 -3.91 19.61
C SER A 333 -8.11 -5.25 19.99
N ALA A 334 -7.36 -6.10 20.67
CA ALA A 334 -7.83 -7.40 21.15
C ALA A 334 -8.42 -8.33 20.06
N GLY A 335 -8.01 -8.17 18.80
CA GLY A 335 -8.48 -8.99 17.67
C GLY A 335 -9.69 -8.41 16.94
N GLU A 336 -10.18 -7.24 17.32
CA GLU A 336 -11.39 -6.67 16.74
C GLU A 336 -11.18 -5.21 16.31
N ALA A 337 -11.82 -4.83 15.21
CA ALA A 337 -11.93 -3.44 14.78
C ALA A 337 -13.09 -2.75 15.48
N SER A 338 -12.88 -1.52 15.88
CA SER A 338 -13.87 -0.68 16.58
C SER A 338 -13.69 0.79 16.22
N GLU A 339 -14.55 1.66 16.74
CA GLU A 339 -14.46 3.12 16.57
C GLU A 339 -14.40 3.55 15.10
N VAL A 340 -15.12 2.86 14.20
CA VAL A 340 -15.15 3.25 12.77
C VAL A 340 -15.74 4.65 12.65
N THR A 341 -14.96 5.57 12.08
CA THR A 341 -15.30 7.01 12.03
C THR A 341 -15.12 7.52 10.60
N ASP A 342 -16.09 8.27 10.09
CA ASP A 342 -16.00 9.02 8.83
C ASP A 342 -15.42 10.41 9.08
N TRP A 343 -14.53 10.89 8.21
CA TRP A 343 -13.83 12.16 8.35
C TRP A 343 -14.16 13.11 7.20
N PRO A 344 -15.27 13.84 7.20
CA PRO A 344 -15.63 14.76 6.10
C PRO A 344 -14.59 15.85 5.86
N THR A 345 -13.88 16.26 6.90
CA THR A 345 -12.80 17.28 6.84
C THR A 345 -11.51 16.75 6.20
N LEU A 346 -11.38 15.44 6.03
CA LEU A 346 -10.22 14.78 5.43
C LEU A 346 -10.47 14.33 3.99
N ARG A 347 -11.53 14.80 3.33
CA ARG A 347 -11.82 14.50 1.92
C ARG A 347 -11.06 15.48 1.02
N PRO A 348 -10.08 15.02 0.20
CA PRO A 348 -9.24 15.91 -0.60
C PRO A 348 -9.94 16.48 -1.85
N GLY A 349 -11.17 16.03 -2.14
CA GLY A 349 -11.89 16.37 -3.35
C GLY A 349 -11.47 15.52 -4.55
N GLY A 350 -12.24 14.46 -4.82
CA GLY A 350 -11.97 13.46 -5.87
C GLY A 350 -11.35 12.18 -5.32
N SER A 351 -10.87 11.32 -6.22
CA SER A 351 -10.30 10.02 -5.87
C SER A 351 -9.07 10.13 -4.98
N VAL A 352 -9.00 9.29 -3.95
CA VAL A 352 -7.80 9.09 -3.13
C VAL A 352 -7.01 7.93 -3.75
N PHE A 353 -5.72 8.12 -3.99
CA PHE A 353 -4.84 7.11 -4.57
C PHE A 353 -4.00 6.37 -3.55
N SER A 354 -3.63 7.07 -2.46
CA SER A 354 -2.75 6.51 -1.45
C SER A 354 -2.71 7.38 -0.20
N PHE A 355 -2.10 6.82 0.82
CA PHE A 355 -1.57 7.55 1.96
C PHE A 355 -0.05 7.56 1.91
N GLY A 356 0.55 8.41 2.74
CA GLY A 356 1.97 8.42 3.04
C GLY A 356 2.22 8.82 4.48
N GLU A 357 3.42 8.52 4.95
CA GLU A 357 3.84 8.86 6.30
C GLU A 357 5.24 9.48 6.26
N ASP A 358 5.45 10.57 6.99
CA ASP A 358 6.77 11.16 7.13
C ASP A 358 7.59 10.52 8.26
N ALA A 359 8.85 10.93 8.40
CA ALA A 359 9.73 10.40 9.42
C ALA A 359 9.27 10.69 10.87
N ALA A 360 8.37 11.67 11.06
CA ALA A 360 7.78 11.99 12.36
C ALA A 360 6.49 11.19 12.64
N GLY A 361 5.98 10.41 11.68
CA GLY A 361 4.72 9.68 11.80
C GLY A 361 3.48 10.52 11.49
N GLU A 362 3.66 11.69 10.88
CA GLU A 362 2.54 12.49 10.38
C GLU A 362 2.02 11.93 9.06
N LEU A 363 0.69 11.93 8.87
CA LEU A 363 0.06 11.33 7.70
C LEU A 363 -0.24 12.32 6.58
N TYR A 364 -0.21 11.79 5.38
CA TYR A 364 -0.54 12.48 4.14
C TYR A 364 -1.55 11.69 3.33
N VAL A 365 -2.44 12.41 2.63
CA VAL A 365 -3.40 11.87 1.67
C VAL A 365 -2.99 12.31 0.27
N LEU A 366 -2.88 11.36 -0.65
CA LEU A 366 -2.55 11.60 -2.05
C LEU A 366 -3.81 11.41 -2.91
N SER A 367 -4.11 12.39 -3.74
CA SER A 367 -5.29 12.40 -4.59
C SER A 367 -5.04 13.03 -5.94
N VAL A 368 -6.06 13.01 -6.81
CA VAL A 368 -6.03 13.75 -8.09
C VAL A 368 -5.81 15.26 -7.91
N ALA A 369 -6.17 15.82 -6.75
CA ALA A 369 -6.05 17.25 -6.47
C ALA A 369 -4.66 17.64 -5.96
N GLY A 370 -3.88 16.69 -5.46
CA GLY A 370 -2.54 16.92 -4.91
C GLY A 370 -2.23 16.06 -3.70
N VAL A 371 -1.22 16.48 -2.97
CA VAL A 371 -0.78 15.87 -1.71
C VAL A 371 -1.16 16.77 -0.55
N PHE A 372 -1.81 16.19 0.44
CA PHE A 372 -2.34 16.90 1.61
C PHE A 372 -1.77 16.29 2.88
N LYS A 373 -1.46 17.13 3.86
CA LYS A 373 -1.08 16.71 5.22
C LYS A 373 -2.29 16.72 6.14
N LEU A 374 -2.40 15.73 7.02
CA LEU A 374 -3.29 15.80 8.17
C LEU A 374 -2.73 16.80 9.19
N VAL A 375 -3.53 17.79 9.55
CA VAL A 375 -3.15 18.81 10.53
C VAL A 375 -4.30 19.03 11.53
N PRO A 376 -4.01 19.56 12.74
CA PRO A 376 -5.07 19.92 13.68
C PRO A 376 -6.06 20.89 13.04
N ASP A 377 -7.34 20.71 13.31
CA ASP A 377 -8.37 21.69 13.01
C ASP A 377 -8.34 22.79 14.10
N PRO A 378 -8.31 24.09 13.75
CA PRO A 378 -8.16 25.18 14.69
C PRO A 378 -9.25 25.25 15.76
#